data_ff7231c9bd6b690c6fa8c6cb30c8aa63
#
_entry.id   ff7231c9bd6b690c6fa8c6cb30c8aa63
#
_cell.length_a   1.000
_cell.length_b   1.000
_cell.length_c   1.000
_cell.angle_alpha   90.00
_cell.angle_beta   90.00
_cell.angle_gamma   90.00
#
_symmetry.space_group_name_H-M   'P 1'
#
loop_
_entity.id
_entity.type
_entity.pdbx_description
1 polymer ?
#
loop_
_entity_poly.entity_id
_entity_poly.type
_entity_poly.pdbx_seq_one_letter_code
_entity_poly.pdbx_strand_id
1 'polypeptide(L)'
;MGRKASKAVGNIYYMARMQAAEHNGSYSSREKAALQLGIERSRLARIELDKIEPYAEEVLIMSKAYNAPYLCLDFCNNTCPIGMERALGKNRKIVSNDSLERLSLRFLSSVQSIDDISKKLVNISKDGKVTEEEYESFHMVLRAMDDLSENIRNIKAYINSNDTLRSRFDVDLHI
;
A
#
# COMPACT_ATOMS: atom_id res chain seq x y z
N MET A 1 17.54 29.24 0.50
CA MET A 1 17.78 27.80 0.18
C MET A 1 17.67 26.98 1.46
N GLY A 2 16.59 26.23 1.64
CA GLY A 2 16.41 25.38 2.82
C GLY A 2 17.35 24.18 2.75
N ARG A 3 18.09 23.91 3.82
CA ARG A 3 18.93 22.71 3.96
C ARG A 3 18.07 21.46 3.75
N LYS A 4 18.36 20.67 2.71
CA LYS A 4 17.77 19.33 2.54
C LYS A 4 18.09 18.50 3.79
N ALA A 5 17.05 18.04 4.48
CA ALA A 5 17.21 17.20 5.67
C ALA A 5 17.70 15.81 5.22
N SER A 6 19.01 15.62 5.18
CA SER A 6 19.66 14.38 4.71
C SER A 6 19.26 13.09 5.48
N LYS A 7 18.62 13.22 6.64
CA LYS A 7 18.15 12.09 7.47
C LYS A 7 16.73 11.61 7.19
N ALA A 8 15.95 12.32 6.34
CA ALA A 8 14.57 11.96 6.03
C ALA A 8 14.38 11.31 4.64
N VAL A 9 15.46 11.14 3.90
CA VAL A 9 15.44 10.72 2.47
C VAL A 9 14.88 9.28 2.26
N GLY A 10 14.80 8.47 3.30
CA GLY A 10 14.22 7.12 3.23
C GLY A 10 12.81 7.00 3.82
N ASN A 11 12.30 8.06 4.46
CA ASN A 11 11.01 8.01 5.12
C ASN A 11 9.87 8.23 4.11
N ILE A 12 8.89 7.35 4.12
CA ILE A 12 7.78 7.36 3.14
C ILE A 12 6.89 8.60 3.26
N TYR A 13 6.65 9.10 4.47
CA TYR A 13 5.84 10.30 4.72
C TYR A 13 6.54 11.56 4.21
N TYR A 14 7.88 11.64 4.41
CA TYR A 14 8.69 12.71 3.85
C TYR A 14 8.64 12.69 2.31
N MET A 15 8.82 11.52 1.70
CA MET A 15 8.81 11.36 0.24
C MET A 15 7.44 11.73 -0.34
N ALA A 16 6.35 11.28 0.27
CA ALA A 16 5.00 11.64 -0.13
C ALA A 16 4.75 13.15 -0.09
N ARG A 17 5.18 13.81 1.00
CA ARG A 17 5.08 15.28 1.10
C ARG A 17 5.89 15.99 0.03
N MET A 18 7.10 15.53 -0.27
CA MET A 18 7.94 16.14 -1.29
C MET A 18 7.34 15.99 -2.68
N GLN A 19 6.77 14.83 -3.00
CA GLN A 19 6.05 14.60 -4.24
C GLN A 19 4.79 15.50 -4.34
N ALA A 20 4.01 15.60 -3.28
CA ALA A 20 2.87 16.51 -3.23
C ALA A 20 3.29 17.98 -3.40
N ALA A 21 4.47 18.35 -2.92
CA ALA A 21 5.01 19.71 -3.04
C ALA A 21 5.34 20.11 -4.49
N GLU A 22 5.57 19.17 -5.38
CA GLU A 22 5.80 19.41 -6.81
C GLU A 22 4.55 20.00 -7.48
N HIS A 23 3.38 19.60 -7.01
CA HIS A 23 2.09 20.04 -7.54
C HIS A 23 1.42 21.11 -6.68
N ASN A 24 1.74 21.16 -5.38
CA ASN A 24 1.13 22.09 -4.44
C ASN A 24 2.17 22.65 -3.46
N GLY A 25 2.49 23.93 -3.62
CA GLY A 25 3.45 24.66 -2.77
C GLY A 25 3.10 24.71 -1.27
N SER A 26 1.85 24.36 -0.88
CA SER A 26 1.45 24.25 0.52
C SER A 26 2.15 23.12 1.28
N TYR A 27 2.78 22.18 0.58
CA TYR A 27 3.54 21.07 1.17
C TYR A 27 5.06 21.25 1.06
N SER A 28 5.54 22.38 0.54
CA SER A 28 6.97 22.64 0.28
C SER A 28 7.83 22.70 1.53
N SER A 29 7.24 22.98 2.69
CA SER A 29 7.93 22.95 3.99
C SER A 29 7.08 22.23 5.03
N ARG A 30 7.75 21.69 6.08
CA ARG A 30 7.04 21.06 7.22
C ARG A 30 6.08 22.02 7.91
N GLU A 31 6.42 23.29 7.96
CA GLU A 31 5.59 24.32 8.60
C GLU A 31 4.27 24.52 7.86
N LYS A 32 4.34 24.68 6.53
CA LYS A 32 3.16 24.80 5.69
C LYS A 32 2.32 23.52 5.69
N ALA A 33 2.97 22.37 5.54
CA ALA A 33 2.30 21.07 5.55
C ALA A 33 1.60 20.80 6.89
N ALA A 34 2.25 21.07 8.01
CA ALA A 34 1.68 20.94 9.35
C ALA A 34 0.38 21.74 9.51
N LEU A 35 0.35 22.96 8.98
CA LEU A 35 -0.84 23.80 8.99
C LEU A 35 -2.00 23.19 8.17
N GLN A 36 -1.69 22.64 6.98
CA GLN A 36 -2.70 21.99 6.13
C GLN A 36 -3.23 20.69 6.72
N LEU A 37 -2.37 19.94 7.39
CA LEU A 37 -2.71 18.65 7.97
C LEU A 37 -3.38 18.75 9.34
N GLY A 38 -3.30 19.90 10.01
CA GLY A 38 -3.69 20.02 11.42
C GLY A 38 -2.81 19.22 12.38
N ILE A 39 -1.57 18.88 11.96
CA ILE A 39 -0.58 18.17 12.77
C ILE A 39 0.45 19.17 13.26
N GLU A 40 0.87 19.06 14.53
CA GLU A 40 1.91 19.94 15.06
C GLU A 40 3.22 19.76 14.27
N ARG A 41 3.89 20.90 13.92
CA ARG A 41 5.13 20.91 13.11
C ARG A 41 6.24 20.03 13.71
N SER A 42 6.41 20.05 15.01
CA SER A 42 7.41 19.25 15.71
C SER A 42 7.10 17.76 15.62
N ARG A 43 5.81 17.38 15.68
CA ARG A 43 5.34 16.02 15.55
C ARG A 43 5.54 15.51 14.11
N LEU A 44 5.13 16.29 13.10
CA LEU A 44 5.39 15.97 11.70
C LEU A 44 6.89 15.79 11.42
N ALA A 45 7.75 16.65 11.99
CA ALA A 45 9.18 16.52 11.84
C ALA A 45 9.73 15.22 12.46
N ARG A 46 9.17 14.76 13.58
CA ARG A 46 9.57 13.51 14.24
C ARG A 46 9.12 12.29 13.46
N ILE A 47 7.94 12.32 12.84
CA ILE A 47 7.44 11.27 11.94
C ILE A 47 8.37 11.16 10.73
N GLU A 48 8.64 12.26 10.03
CA GLU A 48 9.51 12.29 8.85
C GLU A 48 10.98 11.94 9.12
N LEU A 49 11.40 11.94 10.37
CA LEU A 49 12.75 11.56 10.81
C LEU A 49 12.80 10.16 11.44
N ASP A 50 11.75 9.36 11.31
CA ASP A 50 11.63 8.02 11.91
C ASP A 50 11.88 8.01 13.44
N LYS A 51 11.51 9.08 14.13
CA LYS A 51 11.65 9.17 15.59
C LYS A 51 10.43 8.72 16.35
N ILE A 52 9.27 8.75 15.72
CA ILE A 52 7.99 8.28 16.25
C ILE A 52 7.15 7.73 15.12
N GLU A 53 6.31 6.76 15.44
CA GLU A 53 5.26 6.29 14.57
C GLU A 53 4.09 7.28 14.54
N PRO A 54 3.48 7.53 13.36
CA PRO A 54 2.25 8.29 13.28
C PRO A 54 1.07 7.52 13.85
N TYR A 55 0.02 8.23 14.25
CA TYR A 55 -1.27 7.62 14.53
C TYR A 55 -2.01 7.29 13.21
N ALA A 56 -2.92 6.32 13.25
CA ALA A 56 -3.69 5.91 12.07
C ALA A 56 -4.44 7.09 11.42
N GLU A 57 -4.98 8.00 12.25
CA GLU A 57 -5.68 9.20 11.80
C GLU A 57 -4.73 10.17 11.07
N GLU A 58 -3.49 10.30 11.55
CA GLU A 58 -2.48 11.15 10.90
C GLU A 58 -2.07 10.57 9.55
N VAL A 59 -1.91 9.24 9.47
CA VAL A 59 -1.63 8.56 8.21
C VAL A 59 -2.76 8.78 7.20
N LEU A 60 -4.01 8.64 7.65
CA LEU A 60 -5.18 8.87 6.79
C LEU A 60 -5.24 10.32 6.27
N ILE A 61 -4.96 11.30 7.13
CA ILE A 61 -4.91 12.72 6.75
C ILE A 61 -3.78 12.96 5.74
N MET A 62 -2.56 12.47 6.02
CA MET A 62 -1.42 12.59 5.12
C MET A 62 -1.66 11.90 3.78
N SER A 63 -2.23 10.71 3.78
CA SER A 63 -2.57 9.94 2.59
C SER A 63 -3.49 10.72 1.65
N LYS A 64 -4.55 11.32 2.18
CA LYS A 64 -5.50 12.14 1.42
C LYS A 64 -4.87 13.45 0.95
N ALA A 65 -4.19 14.17 1.85
CA ALA A 65 -3.62 15.49 1.57
C ALA A 65 -2.48 15.42 0.54
N TYR A 66 -1.68 14.36 0.56
CA TYR A 66 -0.56 14.16 -0.37
C TYR A 66 -0.94 13.37 -1.62
N ASN A 67 -2.21 12.93 -1.74
CA ASN A 67 -2.65 12.00 -2.78
C ASN A 67 -1.77 10.73 -2.83
N ALA A 68 -1.52 10.14 -1.68
CA ALA A 68 -0.58 9.03 -1.47
C ALA A 68 -1.26 7.85 -0.74
N PRO A 69 -2.21 7.13 -1.39
CA PRO A 69 -2.97 6.05 -0.75
C PRO A 69 -2.10 4.90 -0.24
N TYR A 70 -0.91 4.73 -0.80
CA TYR A 70 0.07 3.73 -0.37
C TYR A 70 0.52 3.94 1.09
N LEU A 71 0.43 5.15 1.66
CA LEU A 71 0.76 5.39 3.07
C LEU A 71 -0.15 4.60 4.02
N CYS A 72 -1.45 4.51 3.71
CA CYS A 72 -2.39 3.71 4.51
C CYS A 72 -2.06 2.22 4.41
N LEU A 73 -1.75 1.75 3.20
CA LEU A 73 -1.40 0.35 2.98
C LEU A 73 -0.11 -0.03 3.71
N ASP A 74 0.91 0.83 3.62
CA ASP A 74 2.19 0.60 4.32
C ASP A 74 1.99 0.58 5.84
N PHE A 75 1.26 1.56 6.39
CA PHE A 75 0.95 1.62 7.81
C PHE A 75 0.19 0.36 8.29
N CYS A 76 -0.84 -0.07 7.55
CA CYS A 76 -1.60 -1.27 7.89
C CYS A 76 -0.76 -2.55 7.84
N ASN A 77 0.19 -2.63 6.91
CA ASN A 77 1.00 -3.84 6.74
C ASN A 77 2.21 -3.90 7.68
N ASN A 78 2.76 -2.75 8.09
CA ASN A 78 4.06 -2.69 8.76
C ASN A 78 4.02 -2.09 10.17
N THR A 79 2.96 -1.36 10.52
CA THR A 79 2.89 -0.61 11.79
C THR A 79 1.63 -0.95 12.59
N CYS A 80 0.46 -1.04 11.94
CA CYS A 80 -0.80 -1.31 12.62
C CYS A 80 -0.87 -2.76 13.11
N PRO A 81 -1.01 -3.03 14.43
CA PRO A 81 -1.07 -4.41 14.93
C PRO A 81 -2.22 -5.23 14.31
N ILE A 82 -3.39 -4.60 14.10
CA ILE A 82 -4.55 -5.26 13.49
C ILE A 82 -4.26 -5.59 12.02
N GLY A 83 -3.63 -4.66 11.30
CA GLY A 83 -3.26 -4.87 9.90
C GLY A 83 -2.20 -5.94 9.75
N MET A 84 -1.19 -5.96 10.63
CA MET A 84 -0.14 -6.97 10.67
C MET A 84 -0.69 -8.37 10.96
N GLU A 85 -1.64 -8.49 11.89
CA GLU A 85 -2.32 -9.75 12.19
C GLU A 85 -3.12 -10.25 10.98
N ARG A 86 -3.89 -9.36 10.32
CA ARG A 86 -4.65 -9.70 9.11
C ARG A 86 -3.77 -10.09 7.92
N ALA A 87 -2.56 -9.55 7.85
CA ALA A 87 -1.60 -9.89 6.81
C ALA A 87 -0.91 -11.24 7.05
N LEU A 88 -1.28 -11.97 8.11
CA LEU A 88 -0.67 -13.26 8.50
C LEU A 88 0.86 -13.17 8.60
N GLY A 89 1.38 -12.08 9.14
CA GLY A 89 2.81 -11.89 9.37
C GLY A 89 3.69 -11.80 8.11
N LYS A 90 3.11 -11.65 6.93
CA LYS A 90 3.90 -11.50 5.70
C LYS A 90 4.31 -10.04 5.52
N ASN A 91 5.61 -9.77 5.51
CA ASN A 91 6.21 -8.49 5.11
C ASN A 91 5.85 -8.18 3.65
N ARG A 92 4.73 -7.50 3.45
CA ARG A 92 4.28 -7.05 2.13
C ARG A 92 4.85 -5.64 1.89
N LYS A 93 5.98 -5.56 1.22
CA LYS A 93 6.49 -4.29 0.72
C LYS A 93 5.54 -3.78 -0.36
N ILE A 94 4.86 -2.67 -0.06
CA ILE A 94 4.17 -1.91 -1.10
C ILE A 94 5.24 -1.22 -1.93
N VAL A 95 5.35 -1.62 -3.17
CA VAL A 95 6.29 -1.01 -4.11
C VAL A 95 5.64 0.27 -4.63
N SER A 96 5.86 1.37 -3.94
CA SER A 96 5.28 2.69 -4.24
C SER A 96 5.72 3.29 -5.59
N ASN A 97 6.66 2.65 -6.29
CA ASN A 97 7.24 3.13 -7.55
C ASN A 97 7.12 2.14 -8.72
N ASP A 98 6.23 1.15 -8.64
CA ASP A 98 6.00 0.27 -9.78
C ASP A 98 5.22 1.01 -10.88
N SER A 99 5.70 0.90 -12.12
CA SER A 99 4.97 1.38 -13.28
C SER A 99 3.73 0.51 -13.56
N LEU A 100 2.74 1.05 -14.27
CA LEU A 100 1.54 0.32 -14.64
C LEU A 100 1.86 -0.96 -15.41
N GLU A 101 2.86 -0.92 -16.28
CA GLU A 101 3.31 -2.09 -17.05
C GLU A 101 3.76 -3.23 -16.13
N ARG A 102 4.54 -2.91 -15.10
CA ARG A 102 5.03 -3.88 -14.12
C ARG A 102 3.91 -4.49 -13.30
N LEU A 103 2.98 -3.65 -12.85
CA LEU A 103 1.78 -4.10 -12.12
C LEU A 103 0.90 -4.99 -12.99
N SER A 104 0.72 -4.62 -14.27
CA SER A 104 -0.05 -5.40 -15.23
C SER A 104 0.58 -6.76 -15.51
N LEU A 105 1.90 -6.83 -15.69
CA LEU A 105 2.61 -8.09 -15.90
C LEU A 105 2.50 -9.03 -14.70
N ARG A 106 2.62 -8.51 -13.47
CA ARG A 106 2.44 -9.31 -12.25
C ARG A 106 1.01 -9.83 -12.13
N PHE A 107 0.03 -8.97 -12.42
CA PHE A 107 -1.37 -9.38 -12.41
C PHE A 107 -1.66 -10.47 -13.44
N LEU A 108 -1.19 -10.29 -14.69
CA LEU A 108 -1.36 -11.29 -15.75
C LEU A 108 -0.70 -12.63 -15.38
N SER A 109 0.49 -12.60 -14.78
CA SER A 109 1.14 -13.80 -14.27
C SER A 109 0.30 -14.52 -13.21
N SER A 110 -0.33 -13.77 -12.28
CA SER A 110 -1.22 -14.35 -11.28
C SER A 110 -2.49 -14.93 -11.93
N VAL A 111 -3.04 -14.29 -12.95
CA VAL A 111 -4.23 -14.76 -13.68
C VAL A 111 -3.93 -16.04 -14.47
N GLN A 112 -2.75 -16.16 -15.06
CA GLN A 112 -2.36 -17.38 -15.81
C GLN A 112 -2.32 -18.63 -14.92
N SER A 113 -2.09 -18.49 -13.63
CA SER A 113 -2.08 -19.59 -12.68
C SER A 113 -3.48 -19.98 -12.18
N ILE A 114 -4.53 -19.22 -12.51
CA ILE A 114 -5.90 -19.44 -11.97
C ILE A 114 -6.48 -20.80 -12.37
N ASP A 115 -6.26 -21.25 -13.60
CA ASP A 115 -6.79 -22.54 -14.07
C ASP A 115 -6.23 -23.72 -13.26
N ASP A 116 -4.94 -23.70 -12.95
CA ASP A 116 -4.30 -24.73 -12.15
C ASP A 116 -4.72 -24.64 -10.67
N ILE A 117 -4.87 -23.45 -10.15
CA ILE A 117 -5.38 -23.21 -8.80
C ILE A 117 -6.81 -23.69 -8.68
N SER A 118 -7.67 -23.38 -9.67
CA SER A 118 -9.07 -23.79 -9.70
C SER A 118 -9.20 -25.32 -9.69
N LYS A 119 -8.43 -26.03 -10.51
CA LYS A 119 -8.42 -27.50 -10.55
C LYS A 119 -7.97 -28.10 -9.20
N LYS A 120 -6.92 -27.55 -8.57
CA LYS A 120 -6.46 -27.99 -7.26
C LYS A 120 -7.52 -27.75 -6.18
N LEU A 121 -8.12 -26.55 -6.16
CA LEU A 121 -9.15 -26.19 -5.20
C LEU A 121 -10.38 -27.11 -5.32
N VAL A 122 -10.85 -27.38 -6.55
CA VAL A 122 -11.97 -28.31 -6.81
C VAL A 122 -11.63 -29.71 -6.30
N ASN A 123 -10.41 -30.19 -6.51
CA ASN A 123 -10.01 -31.52 -6.04
C ASN A 123 -9.99 -31.61 -4.51
N ILE A 124 -9.46 -30.61 -3.83
CA ILE A 124 -9.39 -30.54 -2.36
C ILE A 124 -10.80 -30.37 -1.74
N SER A 125 -11.70 -29.66 -2.41
CA SER A 125 -13.02 -29.35 -1.85
C SER A 125 -14.08 -30.44 -2.05
N LYS A 126 -13.75 -31.57 -2.70
CA LYS A 126 -14.72 -32.63 -3.04
C LYS A 126 -15.39 -33.26 -1.81
N ASP A 127 -14.68 -33.44 -0.74
CA ASP A 127 -15.16 -34.06 0.50
C ASP A 127 -15.31 -33.04 1.67
N GLY A 128 -14.97 -31.76 1.43
CA GLY A 128 -15.06 -30.70 2.41
C GLY A 128 -14.04 -30.75 3.53
N LYS A 129 -13.00 -31.57 3.37
CA LYS A 129 -11.89 -31.70 4.33
C LYS A 129 -10.57 -31.60 3.60
N VAL A 130 -9.57 -31.02 4.26
CA VAL A 130 -8.19 -30.98 3.77
C VAL A 130 -7.41 -32.07 4.49
N THR A 131 -6.96 -33.07 3.73
CA THR A 131 -6.12 -34.16 4.27
C THR A 131 -4.66 -33.74 4.39
N GLU A 132 -3.85 -34.47 5.16
CA GLU A 132 -2.41 -34.18 5.28
C GLU A 132 -1.68 -34.21 3.93
N GLU A 133 -2.09 -35.13 3.04
CA GLU A 133 -1.53 -35.24 1.69
C GLU A 133 -1.86 -34.02 0.80
N GLU A 134 -2.95 -33.30 1.09
CA GLU A 134 -3.41 -32.12 0.35
C GLU A 134 -2.87 -30.80 0.91
N TYR A 135 -2.25 -30.81 2.10
CA TYR A 135 -1.75 -29.60 2.75
C TYR A 135 -0.85 -28.76 1.84
N GLU A 136 0.12 -29.38 1.18
CA GLU A 136 1.03 -28.65 0.28
C GLU A 136 0.29 -28.03 -0.91
N SER A 137 -0.64 -28.76 -1.50
CA SER A 137 -1.46 -28.27 -2.62
C SER A 137 -2.38 -27.14 -2.16
N PHE A 138 -2.99 -27.26 -0.99
CA PHE A 138 -3.83 -26.23 -0.40
C PHE A 138 -3.03 -24.98 -0.05
N HIS A 139 -1.83 -25.16 0.49
CA HIS A 139 -0.93 -24.03 0.80
C HIS A 139 -0.51 -23.27 -0.45
N MET A 140 -0.28 -23.98 -1.58
CA MET A 140 -0.01 -23.31 -2.86
C MET A 140 -1.22 -22.51 -3.36
N VAL A 141 -2.44 -23.02 -3.21
CA VAL A 141 -3.67 -22.30 -3.54
C VAL A 141 -3.79 -21.04 -2.71
N LEU A 142 -3.61 -21.12 -1.39
CA LEU A 142 -3.68 -19.94 -0.50
C LEU A 142 -2.65 -18.86 -0.87
N ARG A 143 -1.40 -19.27 -1.16
CA ARG A 143 -0.36 -18.33 -1.60
C ARG A 143 -0.74 -17.60 -2.90
N ALA A 144 -1.24 -18.35 -3.88
CA ALA A 144 -1.63 -17.77 -5.15
C ALA A 144 -2.84 -16.83 -5.03
N MET A 145 -3.80 -17.13 -4.15
CA MET A 145 -4.91 -16.23 -3.81
C MET A 145 -4.40 -14.95 -3.12
N ASP A 146 -3.42 -15.08 -2.24
CA ASP A 146 -2.78 -13.94 -1.59
C ASP A 146 -2.06 -13.04 -2.61
N ASP A 147 -1.29 -13.63 -3.51
CA ASP A 147 -0.54 -12.92 -4.55
C ASP A 147 -1.49 -12.18 -5.51
N LEU A 148 -2.59 -12.83 -5.91
CA LEU A 148 -3.62 -12.19 -6.72
C LEU A 148 -4.27 -11.01 -5.99
N SER A 149 -4.62 -11.20 -4.72
CA SER A 149 -5.21 -10.14 -3.89
C SER A 149 -4.28 -8.94 -3.72
N GLU A 150 -2.97 -9.19 -3.60
CA GLU A 150 -1.95 -8.15 -3.52
C GLU A 150 -1.82 -7.39 -4.84
N ASN A 151 -1.76 -8.10 -5.97
CA ASN A 151 -1.66 -7.48 -7.29
C ASN A 151 -2.89 -6.61 -7.60
N ILE A 152 -4.09 -7.05 -7.22
CA ILE A 152 -5.32 -6.25 -7.34
C ILE A 152 -5.22 -4.97 -6.50
N ARG A 153 -4.76 -5.06 -5.24
CA ARG A 153 -4.59 -3.89 -4.37
C ARG A 153 -3.58 -2.90 -4.93
N ASN A 154 -2.46 -3.39 -5.44
CA ASN A 154 -1.41 -2.54 -6.00
C ASN A 154 -1.89 -1.79 -7.25
N ILE A 155 -2.66 -2.44 -8.14
CA ILE A 155 -3.27 -1.78 -9.30
C ILE A 155 -4.29 -0.72 -8.85
N LYS A 156 -5.16 -1.04 -7.88
CA LYS A 156 -6.12 -0.08 -7.32
C LYS A 156 -5.40 1.13 -6.70
N ALA A 157 -4.35 0.91 -5.93
CA ALA A 157 -3.54 1.98 -5.34
C ALA A 157 -2.91 2.86 -6.42
N TYR A 158 -2.38 2.27 -7.49
CA TYR A 158 -1.85 3.02 -8.64
C TYR A 158 -2.92 3.89 -9.31
N ILE A 159 -4.11 3.34 -9.58
CA ILE A 159 -5.22 4.10 -10.17
C ILE A 159 -5.63 5.26 -9.26
N ASN A 160 -5.74 5.02 -7.95
CA ASN A 160 -6.13 6.05 -6.98
C ASN A 160 -5.08 7.15 -6.79
N SER A 161 -3.79 6.86 -7.04
CA SER A 161 -2.71 7.85 -6.99
C SER A 161 -2.59 8.70 -8.27
N ASN A 162 -3.29 8.31 -9.35
CA ASN A 162 -3.24 8.98 -10.63
C ASN A 162 -4.55 9.75 -10.88
N ASP A 163 -4.51 11.08 -10.69
CA ASP A 163 -5.69 11.95 -10.81
C ASP A 163 -6.38 11.84 -12.17
N THR A 164 -5.62 11.67 -13.25
CA THR A 164 -6.16 11.52 -14.61
C THR A 164 -6.94 10.22 -14.78
N LEU A 165 -6.46 9.13 -14.19
CA LEU A 165 -7.16 7.85 -14.23
C LEU A 165 -8.37 7.87 -13.29
N ARG A 166 -8.19 8.39 -12.06
CA ARG A 166 -9.25 8.48 -11.07
C ARG A 166 -10.46 9.25 -11.58
N SER A 167 -10.26 10.41 -12.21
CA SER A 167 -11.34 11.23 -12.75
C SER A 167 -12.10 10.59 -13.93
N ARG A 168 -11.46 9.67 -14.66
CA ARG A 168 -12.07 8.98 -15.80
C ARG A 168 -12.92 7.78 -15.40
N PHE A 169 -12.59 7.12 -14.29
CA PHE A 169 -13.25 5.88 -13.93
C PHE A 169 -14.43 6.07 -12.99
N ASP A 170 -14.63 7.29 -12.40
CA ASP A 170 -15.73 7.62 -11.47
C ASP A 170 -16.04 6.48 -10.46
N VAL A 171 -14.97 5.79 -10.07
CA VAL A 171 -15.06 4.58 -9.25
C VAL A 171 -14.44 4.91 -7.90
N ASP A 172 -15.26 5.03 -6.87
CA ASP A 172 -14.81 4.86 -5.49
C ASP A 172 -14.29 3.42 -5.33
N LEU A 173 -13.03 3.24 -5.72
CA LEU A 173 -12.30 2.01 -5.43
C LEU A 173 -12.02 1.99 -3.93
N HIS A 174 -13.02 1.57 -3.14
CA HIS A 174 -12.81 1.31 -1.72
C HIS A 174 -11.69 0.27 -1.58
N ILE A 175 -10.58 0.71 -1.00
CA ILE A 175 -9.44 -0.14 -0.62
C ILE A 175 -9.65 -0.59 0.81
#